data_78690c44b8ca9f23c0b9285567e50003
#
_entry.id   78690c44b8ca9f23c0b9285567e50003
#
_cell.length_a   1.000
_cell.length_b   1.000
_cell.length_c   1.000
_cell.angle_alpha   90.00
_cell.angle_beta   90.00
_cell.angle_gamma   90.00
#
_symmetry.space_group_name_H-M   'P 1'
#
loop_
_entity.id
_entity.type
_entity.pdbx_description
1 polymer ?
#
loop_
_entity_poly.entity_id
_entity_poly.type
_entity_poly.pdbx_seq_one_letter_code
_entity_poly.pdbx_strand_id
1 'polypeptide(L)'
;MKKIYLIDWNSFIYRMFFALPEFSTKDWKVVNAIFWMAKFFVNTLVKEKPDYVVFIKDAKWENFRHKLYSDYKATRDRMPDNLRSQINDIEKMISMMKIDIVEIEWYEADDVLWTLAKKLWADKNNQVFVLSWDKDLFSLISENIFVYDTMKKVIFDEEKTKQKFWVEPKMIINYLAICWDKSDNIPWIEWFWPKKAIDLINEIWWIEEIYLQADKVASLEKKIFWLSQICAILF
;
A
#
# COMPACT_ATOMS: atom_id res chain seq x y z
N MET A 1 25.23 -2.43 4.95
CA MET A 1 23.92 -1.75 4.84
C MET A 1 22.93 -2.52 5.68
N LYS A 2 22.09 -1.82 6.45
CA LYS A 2 21.06 -2.45 7.29
C LYS A 2 19.82 -2.75 6.44
N LYS A 3 19.33 -3.96 6.52
CA LYS A 3 18.13 -4.42 5.81
C LYS A 3 16.91 -4.27 6.71
N ILE A 4 15.98 -3.37 6.34
CA ILE A 4 14.82 -3.01 7.16
C ILE A 4 13.55 -3.40 6.43
N TYR A 5 12.67 -4.16 7.10
CA TYR A 5 11.38 -4.58 6.57
C TYR A 5 10.26 -3.80 7.26
N LEU A 6 9.52 -3.03 6.48
CA LEU A 6 8.29 -2.37 6.88
C LEU A 6 7.12 -3.14 6.24
N ILE A 7 6.27 -3.73 7.06
CA ILE A 7 5.23 -4.65 6.60
C ILE A 7 3.86 -3.99 6.82
N ASP A 8 3.16 -3.77 5.73
CA ASP A 8 1.77 -3.34 5.74
C ASP A 8 0.89 -4.47 6.28
N TRP A 9 0.36 -4.28 7.50
CA TRP A 9 -0.42 -5.27 8.20
C TRP A 9 -1.64 -5.75 7.41
N ASN A 10 -2.48 -4.82 7.00
CA ASN A 10 -3.76 -5.16 6.38
C ASN A 10 -3.55 -5.82 5.02
N SER A 11 -2.79 -5.21 4.15
CA SER A 11 -2.45 -5.76 2.85
C SER A 11 -1.86 -7.16 3.00
N PHE A 12 -0.94 -7.33 3.96
CA PHE A 12 -0.25 -8.60 4.18
C PHE A 12 -1.18 -9.71 4.69
N ILE A 13 -1.99 -9.42 5.72
CA ILE A 13 -2.89 -10.42 6.33
C ILE A 13 -4.01 -10.84 5.37
N TYR A 14 -4.64 -9.89 4.70
CA TYR A 14 -5.66 -10.21 3.72
C TYR A 14 -5.11 -11.12 2.62
N ARG A 15 -3.93 -10.79 2.10
CA ARG A 15 -3.30 -11.63 1.09
C ARG A 15 -2.95 -13.02 1.60
N MET A 16 -2.46 -13.14 2.84
CA MET A 16 -2.20 -14.43 3.48
C MET A 16 -3.47 -15.26 3.62
N PHE A 17 -4.57 -14.63 3.97
CA PHE A 17 -5.85 -15.31 4.12
C PHE A 17 -6.39 -15.83 2.78
N PHE A 18 -6.37 -15.02 1.73
CA PHE A 18 -6.90 -15.39 0.42
C PHE A 18 -5.94 -16.20 -0.45
N ALA A 19 -4.68 -16.36 -0.04
CA ALA A 19 -3.67 -17.09 -0.82
C ALA A 19 -3.93 -18.60 -0.89
N LEU A 20 -4.66 -19.15 0.07
CA LEU A 20 -5.04 -20.56 0.14
C LEU A 20 -6.54 -20.71 0.39
N PRO A 21 -7.12 -21.81 -0.07
CA PRO A 21 -8.43 -22.24 0.43
C PRO A 21 -8.42 -22.29 1.96
N GLU A 22 -9.55 -22.00 2.57
CA GLU A 22 -9.73 -22.17 4.01
C GLU A 22 -9.49 -23.63 4.42
N PHE A 23 -8.74 -23.81 5.47
CA PHE A 23 -8.58 -25.08 6.14
C PHE A 23 -8.57 -24.90 7.65
N SER A 24 -8.95 -25.95 8.36
CA SER A 24 -9.18 -25.90 9.79
C SER A 24 -8.37 -26.98 10.51
N THR A 25 -8.14 -26.78 11.78
CA THR A 25 -7.68 -27.81 12.72
C THR A 25 -8.75 -28.89 12.89
N LYS A 26 -8.41 -29.97 13.60
CA LYS A 26 -9.37 -31.03 13.95
C LYS A 26 -10.58 -30.48 14.75
N ASP A 27 -10.38 -29.39 15.48
CA ASP A 27 -11.41 -28.71 16.27
C ASP A 27 -12.13 -27.61 15.47
N TRP A 28 -12.11 -27.68 14.14
CA TRP A 28 -12.79 -26.76 13.22
C TRP A 28 -12.34 -25.29 13.28
N LYS A 29 -11.21 -25.01 13.91
CA LYS A 29 -10.65 -23.64 13.92
C LYS A 29 -9.97 -23.36 12.58
N VAL A 30 -10.42 -22.32 11.87
CA VAL A 30 -9.79 -21.86 10.63
C VAL A 30 -8.41 -21.28 10.93
N VAL A 31 -7.38 -21.70 10.19
CA VAL A 31 -5.97 -21.36 10.47
C VAL A 31 -5.12 -21.06 9.24
N ASN A 32 -5.75 -20.83 8.09
CA ASN A 32 -5.01 -20.58 6.84
C ASN A 32 -4.12 -19.34 6.90
N ALA A 33 -4.59 -18.22 7.46
CA ALA A 33 -3.78 -17.00 7.62
C ALA A 33 -2.62 -17.20 8.61
N ILE A 34 -2.89 -17.88 9.76
CA ILE A 34 -1.85 -18.21 10.74
C ILE A 34 -0.76 -19.08 10.11
N PHE A 35 -1.14 -20.10 9.33
CA PHE A 35 -0.21 -20.99 8.65
C PHE A 35 0.70 -20.22 7.68
N TRP A 36 0.10 -19.32 6.87
CA TRP A 36 0.89 -18.51 5.95
C TRP A 36 1.82 -17.53 6.66
N MET A 37 1.37 -16.95 7.77
CA MET A 37 2.24 -16.09 8.58
C MET A 37 3.43 -16.87 9.13
N ALA A 38 3.19 -18.07 9.67
CA ALA A 38 4.29 -18.97 10.11
C ALA A 38 5.25 -19.31 8.96
N LYS A 39 4.69 -19.60 7.77
CA LYS A 39 5.49 -19.88 6.58
C LYS A 39 6.32 -18.67 6.12
N PHE A 40 5.76 -17.46 6.22
CA PHE A 40 6.48 -16.21 5.97
C PHE A 40 7.65 -16.04 6.93
N PHE A 41 7.46 -16.25 8.22
CA PHE A 41 8.55 -16.17 9.20
C PHE A 41 9.69 -17.12 8.84
N VAL A 42 9.38 -18.37 8.56
CA VAL A 42 10.40 -19.39 8.25
C VAL A 42 11.07 -19.12 6.89
N ASN A 43 10.30 -18.82 5.86
CA ASN A 43 10.82 -18.75 4.49
C ASN A 43 11.39 -17.38 4.11
N THR A 44 10.99 -16.32 4.82
CA THR A 44 11.47 -14.97 4.54
C THR A 44 12.34 -14.46 5.68
N LEU A 45 11.78 -14.25 6.87
CA LEU A 45 12.53 -13.60 7.94
C LEU A 45 13.73 -14.43 8.41
N VAL A 46 13.56 -15.75 8.64
CA VAL A 46 14.66 -16.62 9.11
C VAL A 46 15.74 -16.79 8.04
N LYS A 47 15.36 -16.87 6.76
CA LYS A 47 16.32 -17.05 5.66
C LYS A 47 17.02 -15.77 5.26
N GLU A 48 16.26 -14.65 5.17
CA GLU A 48 16.78 -13.39 4.65
C GLU A 48 17.41 -12.52 5.73
N LYS A 49 17.13 -12.82 7.02
CA LYS A 49 17.71 -12.19 8.21
C LYS A 49 17.75 -10.66 8.12
N PRO A 50 16.61 -9.98 7.95
CA PRO A 50 16.61 -8.53 8.02
C PRO A 50 17.09 -8.05 9.39
N ASP A 51 17.78 -6.90 9.44
CA ASP A 51 18.26 -6.32 10.70
C ASP A 51 17.10 -5.79 11.55
N TYR A 52 16.03 -5.28 10.90
CA TYR A 52 14.83 -4.76 11.54
C TYR A 52 13.57 -5.19 10.78
N VAL A 53 12.54 -5.51 11.55
CA VAL A 53 11.20 -5.84 11.03
C VAL A 53 10.16 -5.13 11.87
N VAL A 54 9.23 -4.45 11.23
CA VAL A 54 8.11 -3.77 11.89
C VAL A 54 6.84 -4.02 11.08
N PHE A 55 5.76 -4.44 11.74
CA PHE A 55 4.43 -4.44 11.17
C PHE A 55 3.75 -3.10 11.45
N ILE A 56 3.11 -2.52 10.44
CA ILE A 56 2.39 -1.26 10.55
C ILE A 56 0.92 -1.53 10.27
N LYS A 57 0.06 -1.15 11.22
CA LYS A 57 -1.35 -1.48 11.25
C LYS A 57 -2.19 -0.22 11.21
N ASP A 58 -3.33 -0.26 10.52
CA ASP A 58 -4.31 0.82 10.55
C ASP A 58 -4.87 1.00 11.94
N ALA A 59 -5.04 2.25 12.34
CA ALA A 59 -5.77 2.58 13.56
C ALA A 59 -7.25 2.16 13.44
N LYS A 60 -7.85 1.81 14.58
CA LYS A 60 -9.25 1.36 14.64
C LYS A 60 -10.26 2.47 14.40
N TRP A 61 -9.84 3.73 14.47
CA TRP A 61 -10.69 4.90 14.43
C TRP A 61 -10.72 5.52 13.04
N GLU A 62 -11.79 6.31 12.80
CA GLU A 62 -11.85 7.15 11.61
C GLU A 62 -10.65 8.09 11.55
N ASN A 63 -10.07 8.22 10.37
CA ASN A 63 -8.94 9.10 10.12
C ASN A 63 -9.40 10.43 9.52
N PHE A 64 -8.46 11.33 9.28
CA PHE A 64 -8.76 12.65 8.71
C PHE A 64 -9.38 12.59 7.31
N ARG A 65 -9.12 11.52 6.53
CA ARG A 65 -9.68 11.33 5.17
C ARG A 65 -11.19 11.17 5.18
N HIS A 66 -11.75 10.49 6.18
CA HIS A 66 -13.20 10.37 6.36
C HIS A 66 -13.87 11.73 6.64
N LYS A 67 -13.14 12.66 7.29
CA LYS A 67 -13.64 14.03 7.50
C LYS A 67 -13.63 14.87 6.23
N LEU A 68 -12.67 14.62 5.34
CA LEU A 68 -12.56 15.31 4.05
C LEU A 68 -13.53 14.76 3.01
N TYR A 69 -13.75 13.45 3.02
CA TYR A 69 -14.61 12.75 2.08
C TYR A 69 -15.37 11.63 2.79
N SER A 70 -16.66 11.83 3.05
CA SER A 70 -17.50 10.90 3.82
C SER A 70 -17.63 9.51 3.19
N ASP A 71 -17.52 9.42 1.87
CA ASP A 71 -17.64 8.18 1.13
C ASP A 71 -16.29 7.44 0.96
N TYR A 72 -15.23 7.97 1.56
CA TYR A 72 -13.91 7.33 1.56
C TYR A 72 -13.99 5.92 2.13
N LYS A 73 -13.56 4.94 1.34
CA LYS A 73 -13.59 3.51 1.70
C LYS A 73 -14.99 2.94 2.06
N ALA A 74 -16.07 3.68 1.80
CA ALA A 74 -17.43 3.27 2.19
C ALA A 74 -17.89 1.96 1.52
N THR A 75 -17.30 1.60 0.39
CA THR A 75 -17.61 0.37 -0.36
C THR A 75 -16.75 -0.82 0.05
N ARG A 76 -15.81 -0.64 0.99
CA ARG A 76 -14.97 -1.76 1.47
C ARG A 76 -15.80 -2.78 2.24
N ASP A 77 -15.64 -4.04 1.86
CA ASP A 77 -16.22 -5.14 2.60
C ASP A 77 -15.64 -5.24 4.01
N ARG A 78 -16.47 -5.68 4.95
CA ARG A 78 -16.01 -5.98 6.30
C ARG A 78 -15.05 -7.15 6.28
N MET A 79 -14.08 -7.13 7.21
CA MET A 79 -13.17 -8.26 7.39
C MET A 79 -13.94 -9.55 7.59
N PRO A 80 -13.67 -10.62 6.81
CA PRO A 80 -14.30 -11.92 7.00
C PRO A 80 -14.14 -12.43 8.42
N ASP A 81 -15.21 -13.01 9.00
CA ASP A 81 -15.18 -13.50 10.39
C ASP A 81 -14.12 -14.59 10.59
N ASN A 82 -13.91 -15.44 9.59
CA ASN A 82 -12.86 -16.45 9.60
C ASN A 82 -11.44 -15.84 9.63
N LEU A 83 -11.21 -14.68 9.02
CA LEU A 83 -9.95 -13.95 9.17
C LEU A 83 -9.88 -13.28 10.53
N ARG A 84 -10.96 -12.60 10.95
CA ARG A 84 -11.02 -11.91 12.24
C ARG A 84 -10.70 -12.84 13.41
N SER A 85 -11.18 -14.07 13.38
CA SER A 85 -10.92 -15.07 14.42
C SER A 85 -9.44 -15.45 14.55
N GLN A 86 -8.62 -15.20 13.52
CA GLN A 86 -7.20 -15.55 13.51
C GLN A 86 -6.29 -14.39 13.95
N ILE A 87 -6.79 -13.15 13.99
CA ILE A 87 -5.96 -11.95 14.24
C ILE A 87 -5.20 -12.04 15.56
N ASN A 88 -5.89 -12.37 16.65
CA ASN A 88 -5.25 -12.45 17.97
C ASN A 88 -4.11 -13.46 18.01
N ASP A 89 -4.26 -14.61 17.34
CA ASP A 89 -3.22 -15.63 17.30
C ASP A 89 -2.04 -15.19 16.42
N ILE A 90 -2.30 -14.44 15.34
CA ILE A 90 -1.25 -13.86 14.50
C ILE A 90 -0.49 -12.79 15.29
N GLU A 91 -1.16 -11.87 15.98
CA GLU A 91 -0.53 -10.87 16.82
C GLU A 91 0.33 -11.50 17.93
N LYS A 92 -0.20 -12.54 18.56
CA LYS A 92 0.56 -13.33 19.56
C LYS A 92 1.81 -13.96 18.95
N MET A 93 1.70 -14.55 17.75
CA MET A 93 2.85 -15.14 17.06
C MET A 93 3.92 -14.08 16.75
N ILE A 94 3.54 -12.90 16.27
CA ILE A 94 4.45 -11.78 15.98
C ILE A 94 5.15 -11.34 17.27
N SER A 95 4.39 -11.17 18.36
CA SER A 95 4.93 -10.80 19.67
C SER A 95 5.94 -11.84 20.20
N MET A 96 5.68 -13.14 20.01
CA MET A 96 6.63 -14.20 20.39
C MET A 96 7.95 -14.13 19.60
N MET A 97 7.91 -13.59 18.39
CA MET A 97 9.09 -13.33 17.56
C MET A 97 9.81 -12.03 17.96
N LYS A 98 9.31 -11.29 18.96
CA LYS A 98 9.80 -9.97 19.38
C LYS A 98 9.83 -8.95 18.24
N ILE A 99 8.83 -8.99 17.40
CA ILE A 99 8.62 -8.05 16.32
C ILE A 99 7.53 -7.06 16.75
N ASP A 100 7.78 -5.77 16.55
CA ASP A 100 6.85 -4.71 16.92
C ASP A 100 5.70 -4.59 15.91
N ILE A 101 4.52 -4.28 16.43
CA ILE A 101 3.35 -3.85 15.65
C ILE A 101 3.09 -2.40 16.03
N VAL A 102 3.18 -1.50 15.06
CA VAL A 102 2.96 -0.07 15.22
C VAL A 102 1.58 0.28 14.70
N GLU A 103 0.78 0.93 15.54
CA GLU A 103 -0.54 1.49 15.23
C GLU A 103 -0.54 2.92 15.78
N ILE A 104 -0.84 3.92 14.94
CA ILE A 104 -0.83 5.33 15.34
C ILE A 104 -2.23 5.88 15.13
N GLU A 105 -2.86 6.37 16.20
CA GLU A 105 -4.20 6.96 16.15
C GLU A 105 -4.29 8.08 15.11
N TRP A 106 -5.40 8.17 14.43
CA TRP A 106 -5.73 9.13 13.36
C TRP A 106 -5.01 8.95 12.03
N TYR A 107 -4.06 8.02 11.92
CA TYR A 107 -3.30 7.74 10.71
C TYR A 107 -3.57 6.32 10.19
N GLU A 108 -3.54 6.18 8.88
CA GLU A 108 -3.54 4.88 8.23
C GLU A 108 -2.14 4.25 8.22
N ALA A 109 -2.08 2.95 8.03
CA ALA A 109 -0.81 2.24 7.91
C ALA A 109 0.09 2.85 6.83
N ASP A 110 -0.50 3.29 5.72
CA ASP A 110 0.22 3.88 4.59
C ASP A 110 0.91 5.20 4.97
N ASP A 111 0.26 6.06 5.78
CA ASP A 111 0.86 7.32 6.27
C ASP A 111 2.11 7.04 7.13
N VAL A 112 1.99 6.03 7.99
CA VAL A 112 3.06 5.61 8.89
C VAL A 112 4.20 4.96 8.11
N LEU A 113 3.86 4.08 7.14
CA LEU A 113 4.82 3.45 6.21
C LEU A 113 5.60 4.52 5.44
N TRP A 114 4.88 5.50 4.87
CA TRP A 114 5.47 6.62 4.14
C TRP A 114 6.46 7.39 5.01
N THR A 115 6.00 7.77 6.20
CA THR A 115 6.81 8.55 7.16
C THR A 115 8.07 7.79 7.58
N LEU A 116 7.93 6.50 7.93
CA LEU A 116 9.06 5.67 8.35
C LEU A 116 10.03 5.42 7.21
N ALA A 117 9.52 5.06 6.02
CA ALA A 117 10.38 4.83 4.86
C ALA A 117 11.19 6.07 4.51
N LYS A 118 10.59 7.27 4.50
CA LYS A 118 11.30 8.54 4.24
C LYS A 118 12.32 8.90 5.32
N LYS A 119 11.99 8.69 6.58
CA LYS A 119 12.96 8.91 7.68
C LYS A 119 14.15 7.95 7.59
N LEU A 120 13.90 6.68 7.29
CA LEU A 120 14.94 5.67 7.18
C LEU A 120 15.79 5.82 5.91
N TRP A 121 15.20 6.36 4.84
CA TRP A 121 15.89 6.68 3.58
C TRP A 121 17.02 7.71 3.76
N ALA A 122 16.90 8.62 4.72
CA ALA A 122 17.89 9.65 4.97
C ALA A 122 19.27 9.06 5.35
N ASP A 123 19.31 7.89 5.99
CA ASP A 123 20.56 7.16 6.24
C ASP A 123 20.88 6.21 5.07
N LYS A 124 21.90 6.58 4.29
CA LYS A 124 22.35 5.80 3.12
C LYS A 124 22.89 4.40 3.45
N ASN A 125 23.08 4.08 4.73
CA ASN A 125 23.41 2.73 5.18
C ASN A 125 22.17 1.83 5.30
N ASN A 126 20.98 2.35 5.12
CA ASN A 126 19.74 1.58 5.16
C ASN A 126 19.32 1.14 3.76
N GLN A 127 18.78 -0.07 3.69
CA GLN A 127 17.94 -0.57 2.60
C GLN A 127 16.56 -0.85 3.17
N VAL A 128 15.57 -0.11 2.72
CA VAL A 128 14.20 -0.21 3.22
C VAL A 128 13.37 -1.02 2.22
N PHE A 129 12.77 -2.08 2.70
CA PHE A 129 11.85 -2.93 1.92
C PHE A 129 10.45 -2.77 2.49
N VAL A 130 9.56 -2.22 1.69
CA VAL A 130 8.13 -2.12 2.00
C VAL A 130 7.45 -3.38 1.50
N LEU A 131 6.93 -4.18 2.41
CA LEU A 131 6.21 -5.41 2.12
C LEU A 131 4.72 -5.09 2.06
N SER A 132 4.26 -4.69 0.90
CA SER A 132 2.86 -4.41 0.60
C SER A 132 2.55 -4.74 -0.86
N TRP A 133 1.26 -4.83 -1.17
CA TRP A 133 0.75 -4.96 -2.54
C TRP A 133 -0.04 -3.74 -2.96
N ASP A 134 -0.09 -2.74 -2.08
CA ASP A 134 -0.74 -1.48 -2.40
C ASP A 134 0.05 -0.72 -3.46
N LYS A 135 -0.68 -0.23 -4.46
CA LYS A 135 -0.07 0.48 -5.60
C LYS A 135 0.52 1.82 -5.17
N ASP A 136 -0.11 2.46 -4.20
CA ASP A 136 0.26 3.79 -3.72
C ASP A 136 1.67 3.80 -3.16
N LEU A 137 2.05 2.73 -2.48
CA LEU A 137 3.37 2.57 -1.86
C LEU A 137 4.51 2.40 -2.87
N PHE A 138 4.21 2.14 -4.16
CA PHE A 138 5.24 2.15 -5.20
C PHE A 138 5.80 3.56 -5.45
N SER A 139 5.09 4.60 -5.06
CA SER A 139 5.58 5.99 -5.10
C SER A 139 6.77 6.24 -4.17
N LEU A 140 6.96 5.39 -3.15
CA LEU A 140 8.08 5.45 -2.22
C LEU A 140 9.41 4.99 -2.81
N ILE A 141 9.36 4.17 -3.87
CA ILE A 141 10.54 3.53 -4.45
C ILE A 141 11.55 4.58 -4.89
N SER A 142 12.79 4.35 -4.45
CA SER A 142 13.93 5.21 -4.72
C SER A 142 15.23 4.40 -4.63
N GLU A 143 16.37 5.06 -4.67
CA GLU A 143 17.70 4.46 -4.62
C GLU A 143 17.87 3.34 -3.57
N ASN A 144 17.28 3.49 -2.37
CA ASN A 144 17.40 2.54 -1.27
C ASN A 144 16.07 2.18 -0.59
N ILE A 145 14.95 2.50 -1.23
CA ILE A 145 13.60 2.03 -0.86
C ILE A 145 13.06 1.15 -1.97
N PHE A 146 12.59 -0.02 -1.61
CA PHE A 146 12.07 -1.05 -2.52
C PHE A 146 10.70 -1.52 -2.05
N VAL A 147 9.84 -1.91 -2.99
CA VAL A 147 8.62 -2.68 -2.67
C VAL A 147 8.90 -4.15 -2.91
N TYR A 148 8.59 -4.99 -1.92
CA TYR A 148 8.89 -6.43 -1.99
C TYR A 148 7.62 -7.28 -1.96
N ASP A 149 7.31 -7.92 -3.08
CA ASP A 149 6.31 -9.00 -3.16
C ASP A 149 6.94 -10.32 -2.71
N THR A 150 6.75 -10.67 -1.45
CA THR A 150 7.33 -11.88 -0.85
C THR A 150 6.75 -13.19 -1.40
N MET A 151 5.53 -13.16 -1.95
CA MET A 151 4.90 -14.35 -2.53
C MET A 151 5.49 -14.67 -3.91
N LYS A 152 5.66 -13.65 -4.74
CA LYS A 152 6.31 -13.78 -6.06
C LYS A 152 7.82 -13.73 -5.98
N LYS A 153 8.38 -13.37 -4.82
CA LYS A 153 9.81 -13.12 -4.59
C LYS A 153 10.39 -12.07 -5.55
N VAL A 154 9.62 -11.03 -5.79
CA VAL A 154 10.03 -9.94 -6.68
C VAL A 154 10.25 -8.68 -5.84
N ILE A 155 11.44 -8.12 -5.97
CA ILE A 155 11.77 -6.80 -5.43
C ILE A 155 11.61 -5.80 -6.57
N PHE A 156 10.78 -4.79 -6.35
CA PHE A 156 10.56 -3.69 -7.27
C PHE A 156 11.48 -2.53 -6.89
N ASP A 157 12.31 -2.15 -7.81
CA ASP A 157 13.11 -0.94 -7.88
C ASP A 157 12.46 0.06 -8.86
N GLU A 158 13.14 1.17 -9.14
CA GLU A 158 12.65 2.20 -10.06
C GLU A 158 12.40 1.64 -11.46
N GLU A 159 13.33 0.82 -11.97
CA GLU A 159 13.24 0.26 -13.32
C GLU A 159 12.06 -0.70 -13.46
N LYS A 160 11.94 -1.66 -12.55
CA LYS A 160 10.82 -2.62 -12.56
C LYS A 160 9.46 -1.95 -12.32
N THR A 161 9.45 -0.87 -11.53
CA THR A 161 8.25 -0.08 -11.31
C THR A 161 7.83 0.61 -12.61
N LYS A 162 8.77 1.24 -13.31
CA LYS A 162 8.52 1.84 -14.60
C LYS A 162 8.05 0.82 -15.65
N GLN A 163 8.62 -0.38 -15.65
CA GLN A 163 8.16 -1.48 -16.52
C GLN A 163 6.74 -1.93 -16.19
N LYS A 164 6.35 -1.91 -14.91
CA LYS A 164 5.03 -2.36 -14.45
C LYS A 164 3.93 -1.32 -14.69
N PHE A 165 4.20 -0.05 -14.41
CA PHE A 165 3.20 1.03 -14.44
C PHE A 165 3.35 1.98 -15.62
N TRP A 166 4.44 1.90 -16.39
CA TRP A 166 4.80 2.78 -17.52
C TRP A 166 5.00 4.24 -17.11
N VAL A 167 5.11 4.50 -15.81
CA VAL A 167 5.46 5.79 -15.20
C VAL A 167 6.56 5.59 -14.16
N GLU A 168 7.31 6.64 -13.86
CA GLU A 168 8.33 6.61 -12.82
C GLU A 168 7.68 6.53 -11.42
N PRO A 169 8.37 5.98 -10.39
CA PRO A 169 7.83 5.88 -9.03
C PRO A 169 7.24 7.18 -8.50
N LYS A 170 7.95 8.29 -8.63
CA LYS A 170 7.50 9.63 -8.20
C LYS A 170 6.20 10.10 -8.86
N MET A 171 5.81 9.49 -9.99
CA MET A 171 4.60 9.83 -10.74
C MET A 171 3.44 8.88 -10.47
N ILE A 172 3.65 7.83 -9.66
CA ILE A 172 2.61 6.83 -9.36
C ILE A 172 1.38 7.49 -8.74
N ILE A 173 1.56 8.41 -7.80
CA ILE A 173 0.44 9.10 -7.14
C ILE A 173 -0.35 9.94 -8.15
N ASN A 174 0.34 10.69 -9.01
CA ASN A 174 -0.31 11.45 -10.09
C ASN A 174 -1.08 10.53 -11.04
N TYR A 175 -0.49 9.37 -11.37
CA TYR A 175 -1.14 8.35 -12.18
C TYR A 175 -2.41 7.80 -11.51
N LEU A 176 -2.35 7.47 -10.23
CA LEU A 176 -3.48 6.95 -9.47
C LEU A 176 -4.57 8.00 -9.23
N ALA A 177 -4.19 9.28 -9.08
CA ALA A 177 -5.14 10.38 -8.98
C ALA A 177 -5.97 10.58 -10.26
N ILE A 178 -5.42 10.23 -11.42
CA ILE A 178 -6.15 10.29 -12.71
C ILE A 178 -6.93 9.00 -12.95
N CYS A 179 -6.33 7.86 -12.61
CA CYS A 179 -6.95 6.55 -12.73
C CYS A 179 -7.82 6.28 -11.52
N TRP A 180 -8.93 5.59 -11.76
CA TRP A 180 -9.83 5.18 -10.69
C TRP A 180 -9.16 4.28 -9.65
N ASP A 181 -9.31 4.62 -8.39
CA ASP A 181 -9.10 3.68 -7.29
C ASP A 181 -10.44 3.20 -6.72
N LYS A 182 -10.85 2.03 -7.21
CA LYS A 182 -12.08 1.37 -6.74
C LYS A 182 -12.00 0.98 -5.28
N SER A 183 -10.80 0.69 -4.77
CA SER A 183 -10.61 0.20 -3.41
C SER A 183 -10.91 1.27 -2.37
N ASP A 184 -10.64 2.53 -2.69
CA ASP A 184 -10.84 3.66 -1.81
C ASP A 184 -12.12 4.46 -2.10
N ASN A 185 -12.92 3.96 -3.06
CA ASN A 185 -14.16 4.60 -3.49
C ASN A 185 -13.95 6.03 -4.00
N ILE A 186 -12.79 6.29 -4.59
CA ILE A 186 -12.45 7.60 -5.18
C ILE A 186 -12.98 7.62 -6.60
N PRO A 187 -13.87 8.59 -6.95
CA PRO A 187 -14.45 8.65 -8.28
C PRO A 187 -13.39 8.97 -9.34
N TRP A 188 -13.48 8.31 -10.47
CA TRP A 188 -12.59 8.49 -11.60
C TRP A 188 -13.00 9.67 -12.49
N ILE A 189 -12.04 10.12 -13.30
CA ILE A 189 -12.37 11.01 -14.40
C ILE A 189 -12.90 10.14 -15.55
N GLU A 190 -14.20 10.26 -15.88
CA GLU A 190 -14.80 9.50 -16.98
C GLU A 190 -13.99 9.71 -18.27
N TRP A 191 -13.82 8.64 -19.05
CA TRP A 191 -13.09 8.61 -20.31
C TRP A 191 -11.56 8.68 -20.21
N PHE A 192 -10.97 8.67 -18.98
CA PHE A 192 -9.55 8.53 -18.77
C PHE A 192 -9.18 7.07 -18.48
N TRP A 193 -8.87 6.34 -19.53
CA TRP A 193 -8.33 4.99 -19.42
C TRP A 193 -6.86 5.04 -18.99
N PRO A 194 -6.31 3.98 -18.36
CA PRO A 194 -4.92 3.94 -17.89
C PRO A 194 -3.90 4.40 -18.93
N LYS A 195 -4.08 4.05 -20.19
CA LYS A 195 -3.19 4.47 -21.28
C LYS A 195 -3.17 5.99 -21.46
N LYS A 196 -4.35 6.64 -21.47
CA LYS A 196 -4.44 8.10 -21.58
C LYS A 196 -3.80 8.82 -20.37
N ALA A 197 -3.96 8.26 -19.16
CA ALA A 197 -3.32 8.81 -17.97
C ALA A 197 -1.80 8.73 -18.07
N ILE A 198 -1.27 7.60 -18.53
CA ILE A 198 0.16 7.41 -18.78
C ILE A 198 0.69 8.41 -19.82
N ASP A 199 0.00 8.54 -20.96
CA ASP A 199 0.40 9.46 -22.03
C ASP A 199 0.43 10.90 -21.50
N LEU A 200 -0.63 11.31 -20.77
CA LEU A 200 -0.75 12.65 -20.20
C LEU A 200 0.36 12.96 -19.18
N ILE A 201 0.64 12.01 -18.28
CA ILE A 201 1.69 12.17 -17.26
C ILE A 201 3.08 12.23 -17.92
N ASN A 202 3.32 11.44 -18.95
CA ASN A 202 4.60 11.45 -19.65
C ASN A 202 4.79 12.73 -20.50
N GLU A 203 3.71 13.39 -20.91
CA GLU A 203 3.77 14.66 -21.64
C GLU A 203 3.90 15.88 -20.70
N ILE A 204 3.14 15.91 -19.59
CA ILE A 204 2.98 17.13 -18.76
C ILE A 204 3.71 17.01 -17.41
N TRP A 205 4.06 15.81 -16.97
CA TRP A 205 4.83 15.47 -15.77
C TRP A 205 4.11 15.68 -14.43
N TRP A 206 3.46 16.85 -14.17
CA TRP A 206 2.88 17.17 -12.88
C TRP A 206 1.39 17.41 -12.96
N ILE A 207 0.65 16.88 -11.98
CA ILE A 207 -0.80 16.98 -11.92
C ILE A 207 -1.25 18.45 -11.82
N GLU A 208 -0.50 19.30 -11.12
CA GLU A 208 -0.77 20.73 -11.01
C GLU A 208 -0.69 21.43 -12.37
N GLU A 209 0.21 21.00 -13.22
CA GLU A 209 0.38 21.55 -14.56
C GLU A 209 -0.72 21.04 -15.51
N ILE A 210 -1.21 19.82 -15.27
CA ILE A 210 -2.41 19.29 -15.93
C ILE A 210 -3.61 20.17 -15.60
N TYR A 211 -3.74 20.62 -14.36
CA TYR A 211 -4.79 21.56 -13.95
C TYR A 211 -4.69 22.91 -14.65
N LEU A 212 -3.49 23.48 -14.70
CA LEU A 212 -3.27 24.79 -15.35
C LEU A 212 -3.50 24.74 -16.87
N GLN A 213 -3.38 23.56 -17.48
CA GLN A 213 -3.61 23.35 -18.91
C GLN A 213 -4.96 22.71 -19.22
N ALA A 214 -5.82 22.57 -18.23
CA ALA A 214 -7.13 21.92 -18.37
C ALA A 214 -8.00 22.49 -19.49
N ASP A 215 -7.95 23.81 -19.70
CA ASP A 215 -8.66 24.50 -20.79
C ASP A 215 -8.26 24.00 -22.18
N LYS A 216 -7.06 23.44 -22.30
CA LYS A 216 -6.56 22.85 -23.56
C LYS A 216 -7.01 21.42 -23.79
N VAL A 217 -7.45 20.73 -22.72
CA VAL A 217 -7.93 19.36 -22.76
C VAL A 217 -9.45 19.38 -22.59
N ALA A 218 -10.16 19.57 -23.68
CA ALA A 218 -11.63 19.85 -23.78
C ALA A 218 -12.57 18.92 -22.98
N SER A 219 -12.06 17.82 -22.39
CA SER A 219 -12.82 16.88 -21.55
C SER A 219 -12.62 17.10 -20.04
N LEU A 220 -11.75 18.01 -19.63
CA LEU A 220 -11.32 18.18 -18.23
C LEU A 220 -12.07 19.30 -17.48
N GLU A 221 -12.68 20.25 -18.18
CA GLU A 221 -13.22 21.52 -17.63
C GLU A 221 -14.16 21.41 -16.42
N LYS A 222 -14.89 20.32 -16.25
CA LYS A 222 -15.84 20.15 -15.13
C LYS A 222 -15.34 19.22 -14.01
N LYS A 223 -14.22 18.53 -14.21
CA LYS A 223 -13.78 17.40 -13.35
C LYS A 223 -12.53 17.70 -12.53
N ILE A 224 -11.86 18.80 -12.80
CA ILE A 224 -10.62 19.24 -12.15
C ILE A 224 -10.83 19.57 -10.67
N PHE A 225 -12.00 20.11 -10.33
CA PHE A 225 -12.35 20.42 -8.94
C PHE A 225 -12.29 19.18 -8.03
N TRP A 226 -12.69 18.02 -8.53
CA TRP A 226 -12.63 16.75 -7.81
C TRP A 226 -11.19 16.23 -7.63
N LEU A 227 -10.32 16.43 -8.61
CA LEU A 227 -8.92 16.00 -8.52
C LEU A 227 -8.15 16.76 -7.41
N SER A 228 -8.43 18.03 -7.18
CA SER A 228 -7.81 18.78 -6.08
C SER A 228 -8.20 18.23 -4.71
N GLN A 229 -9.43 17.75 -4.55
CA GLN A 229 -9.87 17.08 -3.33
C GLN A 229 -9.26 15.68 -3.20
N ILE A 230 -9.13 14.93 -4.29
CA ILE A 230 -8.51 13.60 -4.31
C ILE A 230 -7.02 13.69 -3.95
N CYS A 231 -6.29 14.64 -4.49
CA CYS A 231 -4.89 14.85 -4.10
C CYS A 231 -4.77 15.15 -2.60
N ALA A 232 -5.67 15.97 -2.03
CA ALA A 232 -5.69 16.25 -0.59
C ALA A 232 -6.08 15.04 0.27
N ILE A 233 -6.71 14.01 -0.31
CA ILE A 233 -7.09 12.76 0.38
C ILE A 233 -5.95 11.74 0.33
N LEU A 234 -5.18 11.71 -0.77
CA LEU A 234 -4.09 10.75 -0.98
C LEU A 234 -2.76 11.21 -0.36
N PHE A 235 -2.58 12.50 -0.11
CA PHE A 235 -1.40 13.12 0.51
C PHE A 235 -1.73 13.69 1.89
#